data_c9a4bf1f90021676a5a202a76823732e
#
_entry.id   c9a4bf1f90021676a5a202a76823732e
#
_cell.length_a   1.000
_cell.length_b   1.000
_cell.length_c   1.000
_cell.angle_alpha   90.00
_cell.angle_beta   90.00
_cell.angle_gamma   90.00
#
_symmetry.space_group_name_H-M   'P 1'
#
loop_
_entity.id
_entity.type
_entity.pdbx_description
1 polymer ?
#
loop_
_entity_poly.entity_id
_entity_poly.type
_entity_poly.pdbx_seq_one_letter_code
_entity_poly.pdbx_strand_id
1 'polypeptide(L)'
;WIAWVIIIIATGINVYGSRYSIFIKGMNEIPLFMRWQTLFSVLSILTSSIALYLSSNLLIVILVYQFWIIIGVLRNYIIAHKIYNNKLKTFNNVGFVSSVFNGIFPAAWRTWVAQSMSFGLIQLSGIFYSQIGDISSVSSYLFSLKIINLIKQFSNAPLYSKLPWFGKLFLSKKIKELKIEIQRSMFFSHLTFVIFFILAGFISQPILDMIGSNTKFADHSLWFLLGLSFWIERYGAMHFQFYSLTNHVVAHIGNGISGMLYILLVILFF
;
A
#
# COMPACT_ATOMS: atom_id res chain seq x y z
N TRP A 1 10.41 -7.73 -23.12
CA TRP A 1 11.51 -8.17 -22.23
C TRP A 1 12.25 -7.00 -21.60
N ILE A 2 12.68 -5.99 -22.35
CA ILE A 2 13.46 -4.84 -21.83
C ILE A 2 12.71 -4.15 -20.68
N ALA A 3 11.41 -3.90 -20.81
CA ALA A 3 10.59 -3.29 -19.76
C ALA A 3 10.63 -4.08 -18.43
N TRP A 4 10.58 -5.42 -18.50
CA TRP A 4 10.68 -6.29 -17.34
C TRP A 4 12.03 -6.21 -16.65
N VAL A 5 13.11 -6.17 -17.41
CA VAL A 5 14.48 -6.03 -16.86
C VAL A 5 14.62 -4.70 -16.13
N ILE A 6 14.11 -3.61 -16.71
CA ILE A 6 14.13 -2.27 -16.07
C ILE A 6 13.34 -2.30 -14.77
N ILE A 7 12.15 -2.90 -14.74
CA ILE A 7 11.32 -3.01 -13.53
C ILE A 7 12.05 -3.80 -12.45
N ILE A 8 12.66 -4.93 -12.78
CA ILE A 8 13.39 -5.78 -11.82
C ILE A 8 14.57 -5.02 -11.21
N ILE A 9 15.38 -4.35 -12.03
CA ILE A 9 16.52 -3.58 -11.55
C ILE A 9 16.06 -2.43 -10.64
N ALA A 10 15.08 -1.64 -11.08
CA ALA A 10 14.56 -0.53 -10.29
C ALA A 10 13.92 -1.01 -8.97
N THR A 11 13.21 -2.14 -9.00
CA THR A 11 12.66 -2.77 -7.79
C THR A 11 13.77 -3.20 -6.84
N GLY A 12 14.84 -3.82 -7.33
CA GLY A 12 16.01 -4.17 -6.51
C GLY A 12 16.63 -2.95 -5.84
N ILE A 13 16.82 -1.85 -6.59
CA ILE A 13 17.32 -0.58 -6.04
C ILE A 13 16.36 -0.02 -4.98
N ASN A 14 15.06 -0.08 -5.24
CA ASN A 14 14.04 0.41 -4.29
C ASN A 14 14.02 -0.41 -3.00
N VAL A 15 14.09 -1.74 -3.08
CA VAL A 15 14.15 -2.64 -1.92
C VAL A 15 15.41 -2.34 -1.10
N TYR A 16 16.57 -2.24 -1.73
CA TYR A 16 17.81 -1.88 -1.06
C TYR A 16 17.74 -0.48 -0.42
N GLY A 17 17.13 0.49 -1.10
CA GLY A 17 16.96 1.85 -0.63
C GLY A 17 15.87 2.04 0.45
N SER A 18 14.99 1.06 0.62
CA SER A 18 13.89 1.13 1.60
C SER A 18 14.37 1.32 3.05
N ARG A 19 15.58 0.86 3.38
CA ARG A 19 16.23 1.10 4.68
C ARG A 19 16.29 2.56 5.09
N TYR A 20 16.49 3.48 4.13
CA TYR A 20 16.53 4.91 4.43
C TYR A 20 15.13 5.46 4.74
N SER A 21 14.10 4.99 4.04
CA SER A 21 12.72 5.38 4.34
C SER A 21 12.25 4.85 5.69
N ILE A 22 12.64 3.62 6.05
CA ILE A 22 12.34 3.01 7.34
C ILE A 22 13.07 3.79 8.46
N PHE A 23 14.35 4.14 8.25
CA PHE A 23 15.11 4.95 9.19
C PHE A 23 14.44 6.32 9.46
N ILE A 24 14.07 7.06 8.40
CA ILE A 24 13.39 8.37 8.54
C ILE A 24 12.09 8.23 9.34
N LYS A 25 11.30 7.21 9.07
CA LYS A 25 10.06 6.92 9.80
C LYS A 25 10.33 6.53 11.26
N GLY A 26 11.37 5.74 11.50
CA GLY A 26 11.82 5.35 12.85
C GLY A 26 12.30 6.53 13.69
N MET A 27 12.86 7.55 13.06
CA MET A 27 13.25 8.83 13.70
C MET A 27 12.05 9.76 13.93
N ASN A 28 10.81 9.28 13.71
CA ASN A 28 9.55 10.03 13.85
C ASN A 28 9.41 11.22 12.88
N GLU A 29 10.19 11.24 11.79
CA GLU A 29 10.14 12.26 10.73
C GLU A 29 9.13 11.85 9.62
N ILE A 30 8.02 11.21 10.04
CA ILE A 30 6.96 10.77 9.13
C ILE A 30 6.37 11.92 8.31
N PRO A 31 6.05 13.11 8.89
CA PRO A 31 5.49 14.22 8.11
C PRO A 31 6.44 14.71 7.02
N LEU A 32 7.74 14.80 7.30
CA LEU A 32 8.76 15.19 6.33
C LEU A 32 8.83 14.18 5.18
N PHE A 33 8.88 12.88 5.52
CA PHE A 33 8.87 11.80 4.53
C PHE A 33 7.63 11.88 3.63
N MET A 34 6.44 12.03 4.21
CA MET A 34 5.17 12.05 3.49
C MET A 34 5.04 13.25 2.55
N ARG A 35 5.45 14.46 2.98
CA ARG A 35 5.46 15.65 2.13
C ARG A 35 6.27 15.43 0.85
N TRP A 36 7.49 14.95 1.00
CA TRP A 36 8.35 14.66 -0.14
C TRP A 36 7.82 13.52 -1.01
N GLN A 37 7.28 12.48 -0.37
CA GLN A 37 6.68 11.35 -1.09
C GLN A 37 5.51 11.80 -1.96
N THR A 38 4.62 12.64 -1.43
CA THR A 38 3.47 13.18 -2.18
C THR A 38 3.94 14.03 -3.36
N LEU A 39 4.90 14.95 -3.15
CA LEU A 39 5.45 15.77 -4.23
C LEU A 39 5.99 14.90 -5.38
N PHE A 40 6.83 13.92 -5.05
CA PHE A 40 7.43 13.03 -6.05
C PHE A 40 6.40 12.14 -6.74
N SER A 41 5.34 11.72 -6.03
CA SER A 41 4.24 10.96 -6.64
C SER A 41 3.45 11.81 -7.64
N VAL A 42 3.16 13.07 -7.31
CA VAL A 42 2.50 14.01 -8.22
C VAL A 42 3.35 14.27 -9.47
N LEU A 43 4.64 14.55 -9.29
CA LEU A 43 5.57 14.77 -10.41
C LEU A 43 5.69 13.50 -11.28
N SER A 44 5.74 12.32 -10.67
CA SER A 44 5.76 11.04 -11.39
C SER A 44 4.51 10.85 -12.25
N ILE A 45 3.33 11.13 -11.70
CA ILE A 45 2.07 11.01 -12.43
C ILE A 45 2.04 11.99 -13.61
N LEU A 46 2.37 13.27 -13.36
CA LEU A 46 2.36 14.31 -14.40
C LEU A 46 3.33 13.97 -15.54
N THR A 47 4.56 13.63 -15.22
CA THR A 47 5.57 13.31 -16.24
C THR A 47 5.27 12.02 -16.98
N SER A 48 4.71 11.00 -16.31
CA SER A 48 4.28 9.76 -16.96
C SER A 48 3.08 10.00 -17.89
N SER A 49 2.15 10.86 -17.50
CA SER A 49 1.03 11.28 -18.36
C SER A 49 1.49 12.04 -19.59
N ILE A 50 2.43 12.97 -19.42
CA ILE A 50 3.05 13.70 -20.54
C ILE A 50 3.80 12.73 -21.45
N ALA A 51 4.57 11.79 -20.90
CA ALA A 51 5.29 10.79 -21.68
C ALA A 51 4.34 9.91 -22.50
N LEU A 52 3.20 9.51 -21.92
CA LEU A 52 2.16 8.76 -22.63
C LEU A 52 1.56 9.58 -23.78
N TYR A 53 1.26 10.84 -23.54
CA TYR A 53 0.69 11.74 -24.56
C TYR A 53 1.63 11.96 -25.73
N LEU A 54 2.94 12.16 -25.45
CA LEU A 54 3.93 12.48 -26.48
C LEU A 54 4.40 11.27 -27.30
N SER A 55 4.50 10.08 -26.69
CA SER A 55 5.17 8.95 -27.33
C SER A 55 4.30 7.74 -27.58
N SER A 56 3.14 7.61 -26.93
CA SER A 56 2.29 6.41 -26.97
C SER A 56 3.03 5.08 -26.74
N ASN A 57 4.30 5.14 -26.30
CA ASN A 57 5.16 3.98 -26.11
C ASN A 57 5.20 3.59 -24.63
N LEU A 58 4.67 2.42 -24.32
CA LEU A 58 4.62 1.88 -22.96
C LEU A 58 6.00 1.81 -22.31
N LEU A 59 7.07 1.54 -23.04
CA LEU A 59 8.43 1.46 -22.51
C LEU A 59 8.90 2.80 -21.96
N ILE A 60 8.59 3.90 -22.65
CA ILE A 60 8.95 5.26 -22.19
C ILE A 60 8.21 5.61 -20.90
N VAL A 61 6.93 5.27 -20.81
CA VAL A 61 6.13 5.47 -19.59
C VAL A 61 6.73 4.69 -18.40
N ILE A 62 7.13 3.43 -18.64
CA ILE A 62 7.78 2.60 -17.62
C ILE A 62 9.12 3.23 -17.20
N LEU A 63 9.94 3.66 -18.14
CA LEU A 63 11.23 4.32 -17.83
C LEU A 63 11.05 5.57 -16.98
N VAL A 64 10.11 6.45 -17.34
CA VAL A 64 9.80 7.65 -16.57
C VAL A 64 9.33 7.32 -15.16
N TYR A 65 8.46 6.32 -15.03
CA TYR A 65 7.97 5.88 -13.72
C TYR A 65 9.11 5.30 -12.86
N GLN A 66 9.95 4.43 -13.41
CA GLN A 66 11.09 3.84 -12.69
C GLN A 66 12.15 4.88 -12.32
N PHE A 67 12.38 5.88 -13.16
CA PHE A 67 13.25 7.01 -12.87
C PHE A 67 12.82 7.73 -11.57
N TRP A 68 11.53 7.99 -11.38
CA TRP A 68 11.03 8.62 -10.16
C TRP A 68 11.18 7.73 -8.92
N ILE A 69 11.09 6.41 -9.07
CA ILE A 69 11.38 5.47 -7.98
C ILE A 69 12.83 5.61 -7.54
N ILE A 70 13.77 5.61 -8.47
CA ILE A 70 15.21 5.74 -8.19
C ILE A 70 15.53 7.09 -7.54
N ILE A 71 14.99 8.20 -8.08
CA ILE A 71 15.15 9.53 -7.47
C ILE A 71 14.55 9.54 -6.06
N GLY A 72 13.42 8.87 -5.82
CA GLY A 72 12.84 8.72 -4.50
C GLY A 72 13.78 8.04 -3.50
N VAL A 73 14.53 7.03 -3.94
CA VAL A 73 15.57 6.37 -3.12
C VAL A 73 16.72 7.33 -2.82
N LEU A 74 17.22 8.05 -3.82
CA LEU A 74 18.29 9.05 -3.64
C LEU A 74 17.88 10.16 -2.67
N ARG A 75 16.65 10.67 -2.82
CA ARG A 75 16.08 11.64 -1.88
C ARG A 75 16.08 11.11 -0.44
N ASN A 76 15.60 9.88 -0.23
CA ASN A 76 15.55 9.28 1.10
C ASN A 76 16.94 9.09 1.69
N TYR A 77 17.93 8.72 0.86
CA TYR A 77 19.34 8.67 1.24
C TYR A 77 19.84 10.04 1.74
N ILE A 78 19.61 11.10 0.97
CA ILE A 78 20.03 12.47 1.32
C ILE A 78 19.38 12.94 2.62
N ILE A 79 18.05 12.73 2.78
CA ILE A 79 17.32 13.11 3.98
C ILE A 79 17.84 12.34 5.21
N ALA A 80 18.03 11.04 5.09
CA ALA A 80 18.55 10.21 6.19
C ALA A 80 19.93 10.68 6.65
N HIS A 81 20.85 10.98 5.72
CA HIS A 81 22.17 11.49 6.04
C HIS A 81 22.12 12.89 6.67
N LYS A 82 21.23 13.77 6.21
CA LYS A 82 21.05 15.10 6.78
C LYS A 82 20.52 15.03 8.22
N ILE A 83 19.51 14.22 8.48
CA ILE A 83 18.95 14.02 9.83
C ILE A 83 20.02 13.52 10.81
N TYR A 84 20.92 12.65 10.34
CA TYR A 84 21.94 12.05 11.22
C TYR A 84 23.31 12.77 11.14
N ASN A 85 23.37 14.00 10.66
CA ASN A 85 24.58 14.82 10.55
C ASN A 85 25.76 14.04 9.93
N ASN A 86 25.52 13.27 8.88
CA ASN A 86 26.48 12.40 8.18
C ASN A 86 27.14 11.28 9.03
N LYS A 87 26.69 11.06 10.26
CA LYS A 87 27.23 10.00 11.14
C LYS A 87 26.86 8.59 10.70
N LEU A 88 25.93 8.41 9.76
CA LEU A 88 25.59 7.09 9.21
C LEU A 88 26.80 6.37 8.60
N LYS A 89 27.80 7.11 8.13
CA LYS A 89 29.05 6.53 7.58
C LYS A 89 29.89 5.80 8.63
N THR A 90 29.79 6.19 9.90
CA THR A 90 30.57 5.57 11.00
C THR A 90 30.00 4.21 11.43
N PHE A 91 28.79 3.86 11.02
CA PHE A 91 28.16 2.58 11.36
C PHE A 91 28.33 1.49 10.29
N ASN A 92 29.08 1.75 9.23
CA ASN A 92 29.25 0.78 8.14
C ASN A 92 29.94 -0.52 8.53
N ASN A 93 30.54 -0.61 9.72
CA ASN A 93 31.30 -1.77 10.21
C ASN A 93 30.61 -2.50 11.37
N VAL A 94 29.32 -2.25 11.65
CA VAL A 94 28.60 -3.05 12.64
C VAL A 94 28.27 -4.38 12.01
N GLY A 95 28.98 -5.44 12.41
CA GLY A 95 28.68 -6.80 11.97
C GLY A 95 27.27 -7.26 12.36
N PHE A 96 26.87 -8.42 11.89
CA PHE A 96 25.58 -9.02 12.22
C PHE A 96 25.45 -9.22 13.74
N VAL A 97 24.45 -8.57 14.36
CA VAL A 97 24.17 -8.66 15.79
C VAL A 97 23.01 -9.64 16.01
N SER A 98 23.32 -10.87 16.37
CA SER A 98 22.38 -11.97 16.54
C SER A 98 21.27 -11.66 17.57
N SER A 99 21.59 -10.96 18.66
CA SER A 99 20.60 -10.59 19.68
C SER A 99 19.52 -9.64 19.12
N VAL A 100 19.90 -8.68 18.28
CA VAL A 100 18.97 -7.77 17.59
C VAL A 100 18.12 -8.53 16.59
N PHE A 101 18.75 -9.42 15.81
CA PHE A 101 18.01 -10.24 14.84
C PHE A 101 16.98 -11.13 15.52
N ASN A 102 17.35 -11.85 16.57
CA ASN A 102 16.45 -12.72 17.31
C ASN A 102 15.29 -11.96 17.98
N GLY A 103 15.49 -10.71 18.35
CA GLY A 103 14.44 -9.86 18.90
C GLY A 103 13.44 -9.36 17.84
N ILE A 104 13.88 -9.13 16.60
CA ILE A 104 13.06 -8.55 15.53
C ILE A 104 12.40 -9.63 14.66
N PHE A 105 13.12 -10.73 14.40
CA PHE A 105 12.69 -11.77 13.45
C PHE A 105 11.29 -12.35 13.74
N PRO A 106 10.89 -12.66 15.01
CA PRO A 106 9.56 -13.19 15.30
C PRO A 106 8.41 -12.25 14.86
N ALA A 107 8.59 -10.94 14.97
CA ALA A 107 7.60 -9.96 14.49
C ALA A 107 7.68 -9.77 12.96
N ALA A 108 8.88 -9.75 12.41
CA ALA A 108 9.12 -9.53 10.99
C ALA A 108 8.52 -10.64 10.11
N TRP A 109 8.79 -11.93 10.42
CA TRP A 109 8.25 -13.02 9.61
C TRP A 109 6.71 -13.12 9.69
N ARG A 110 6.12 -12.87 10.87
CA ARG A 110 4.66 -12.83 11.03
C ARG A 110 4.04 -11.70 10.21
N THR A 111 4.66 -10.53 10.22
CA THR A 111 4.22 -9.40 9.39
C THR A 111 4.37 -9.72 7.90
N TRP A 112 5.48 -10.37 7.52
CA TRP A 112 5.70 -10.79 6.13
C TRP A 112 4.60 -11.77 5.66
N VAL A 113 4.30 -12.80 6.43
CA VAL A 113 3.22 -13.75 6.11
C VAL A 113 1.87 -13.02 6.00
N ALA A 114 1.53 -12.18 6.99
CA ALA A 114 0.29 -11.42 6.99
C ALA A 114 0.13 -10.56 5.74
N GLN A 115 1.18 -9.82 5.36
CA GLN A 115 1.17 -8.95 4.19
C GLN A 115 1.15 -9.74 2.88
N SER A 116 1.96 -10.79 2.77
CA SER A 116 2.02 -11.63 1.57
C SER A 116 0.67 -12.30 1.30
N MET A 117 -0.02 -12.78 2.32
CA MET A 117 -1.35 -13.35 2.16
C MET A 117 -2.37 -12.29 1.77
N SER A 118 -2.41 -11.15 2.44
CA SER A 118 -3.36 -10.08 2.12
C SER A 118 -3.15 -9.51 0.71
N PHE A 119 -1.92 -9.20 0.33
CA PHE A 119 -1.61 -8.74 -1.03
C PHE A 119 -1.79 -9.83 -2.07
N GLY A 120 -1.35 -11.06 -1.73
CA GLY A 120 -1.43 -12.20 -2.63
C GLY A 120 -2.86 -12.50 -3.05
N LEU A 121 -3.81 -12.49 -2.13
CA LEU A 121 -5.22 -12.71 -2.42
C LEU A 121 -5.78 -11.72 -3.45
N ILE A 122 -5.49 -10.44 -3.26
CA ILE A 122 -5.96 -9.38 -4.17
C ILE A 122 -5.35 -9.55 -5.56
N GLN A 123 -4.06 -9.84 -5.66
CA GLN A 123 -3.38 -10.00 -6.95
C GLN A 123 -3.76 -11.31 -7.64
N LEU A 124 -3.86 -12.41 -6.89
CA LEU A 124 -4.24 -13.72 -7.42
C LEU A 124 -5.66 -13.69 -7.99
N SER A 125 -6.61 -12.98 -7.38
CA SER A 125 -7.96 -12.85 -7.95
C SER A 125 -7.95 -12.29 -9.37
N GLY A 126 -7.13 -11.26 -9.61
CA GLY A 126 -6.95 -10.70 -10.95
C GLY A 126 -6.28 -11.68 -11.93
N ILE A 127 -5.26 -12.41 -11.47
CA ILE A 127 -4.56 -13.40 -12.29
C ILE A 127 -5.50 -14.55 -12.67
N PHE A 128 -6.21 -15.13 -11.72
CA PHE A 128 -7.15 -16.23 -12.01
C PHE A 128 -8.28 -15.76 -12.94
N TYR A 129 -8.86 -14.60 -12.67
CA TYR A 129 -9.92 -14.08 -13.53
C TYR A 129 -9.42 -13.79 -14.95
N SER A 130 -8.16 -13.38 -15.11
CA SER A 130 -7.57 -13.16 -16.44
C SER A 130 -7.36 -14.43 -17.27
N GLN A 131 -7.40 -15.63 -16.65
CA GLN A 131 -7.28 -16.90 -17.38
C GLN A 131 -8.59 -17.38 -17.98
N ILE A 132 -9.73 -16.95 -17.42
CA ILE A 132 -11.06 -17.48 -17.78
C ILE A 132 -12.02 -16.41 -18.29
N GLY A 133 -11.83 -15.14 -17.90
CA GLY A 133 -12.70 -14.03 -18.29
C GLY A 133 -12.37 -13.50 -19.69
N ASP A 134 -13.37 -12.92 -20.34
CA ASP A 134 -13.15 -12.15 -21.56
C ASP A 134 -12.35 -10.86 -21.25
N ILE A 135 -11.62 -10.36 -22.22
CA ILE A 135 -10.69 -9.22 -22.07
C ILE A 135 -11.41 -7.97 -21.54
N SER A 136 -12.66 -7.73 -21.96
CA SER A 136 -13.45 -6.57 -21.53
C SER A 136 -13.80 -6.66 -20.05
N SER A 137 -14.32 -7.82 -19.62
CA SER A 137 -14.71 -8.06 -18.22
C SER A 137 -13.51 -8.06 -17.28
N VAL A 138 -12.40 -8.66 -17.69
CA VAL A 138 -11.14 -8.64 -16.94
C VAL A 138 -10.62 -7.21 -16.78
N SER A 139 -10.62 -6.41 -17.85
CA SER A 139 -10.20 -5.00 -17.81
C SER A 139 -11.08 -4.18 -16.86
N SER A 140 -12.40 -4.37 -16.92
CA SER A 140 -13.39 -3.73 -16.05
C SER A 140 -13.15 -4.07 -14.58
N TYR A 141 -12.96 -5.35 -14.27
CA TYR A 141 -12.66 -5.83 -12.92
C TYR A 141 -11.35 -5.24 -12.37
N LEU A 142 -10.26 -5.36 -13.14
CA LEU A 142 -8.94 -4.89 -12.71
C LEU A 142 -8.90 -3.37 -12.51
N PHE A 143 -9.58 -2.62 -13.38
CA PHE A 143 -9.72 -1.17 -13.25
C PHE A 143 -10.46 -0.82 -11.95
N SER A 144 -11.62 -1.45 -11.72
CA SER A 144 -12.44 -1.21 -10.53
C SER A 144 -11.72 -1.63 -9.25
N LEU A 145 -10.97 -2.75 -9.29
CA LEU A 145 -10.10 -3.20 -8.22
C LEU A 145 -9.00 -2.18 -7.90
N LYS A 146 -8.45 -1.52 -8.93
CA LYS A 146 -7.46 -0.45 -8.76
C LYS A 146 -8.06 0.76 -8.07
N ILE A 147 -9.25 1.19 -8.49
CA ILE A 147 -9.96 2.33 -7.89
C ILE A 147 -10.28 2.07 -6.42
N ILE A 148 -10.83 0.90 -6.07
CA ILE A 148 -11.18 0.61 -4.68
C ILE A 148 -9.93 0.50 -3.79
N ASN A 149 -8.81 0.00 -4.32
CA ASN A 149 -7.53 0.01 -3.60
C ASN A 149 -7.02 1.43 -3.34
N LEU A 150 -7.19 2.36 -4.28
CA LEU A 150 -6.87 3.78 -4.06
C LEU A 150 -7.76 4.38 -2.96
N ILE A 151 -9.07 4.13 -3.01
CA ILE A 151 -10.02 4.56 -1.97
C ILE A 151 -9.60 4.02 -0.61
N LYS A 152 -9.24 2.74 -0.53
CA LYS A 152 -8.73 2.10 0.69
C LYS A 152 -7.49 2.83 1.23
N GLN A 153 -6.54 3.18 0.39
CA GLN A 153 -5.31 3.88 0.79
C GLN A 153 -5.60 5.29 1.33
N PHE A 154 -6.37 6.09 0.59
CA PHE A 154 -6.73 7.43 1.01
C PHE A 154 -7.54 7.44 2.31
N SER A 155 -8.51 6.55 2.41
CA SER A 155 -9.37 6.48 3.57
C SER A 155 -8.67 5.97 4.84
N ASN A 156 -7.47 5.39 4.73
CA ASN A 156 -6.65 5.03 5.89
C ASN A 156 -5.90 6.23 6.51
N ALA A 157 -5.78 7.35 5.81
CA ALA A 157 -5.00 8.50 6.26
C ALA A 157 -5.39 9.03 7.66
N PRO A 158 -6.69 9.15 8.05
CA PRO A 158 -7.09 9.61 9.38
C PRO A 158 -6.58 8.73 10.52
N LEU A 159 -6.43 7.43 10.27
CA LEU A 159 -5.95 6.47 11.25
C LEU A 159 -4.42 6.43 11.27
N TYR A 160 -3.79 6.31 10.10
CA TYR A 160 -2.32 6.20 10.00
C TYR A 160 -1.59 7.44 10.51
N SER A 161 -2.13 8.62 10.30
CA SER A 161 -1.53 9.87 10.79
C SER A 161 -1.44 9.94 12.31
N LYS A 162 -2.30 9.21 13.02
CA LYS A 162 -2.36 9.20 14.49
C LYS A 162 -1.66 8.01 15.15
N LEU A 163 -1.13 7.06 14.39
CA LEU A 163 -0.45 5.88 14.96
C LEU A 163 0.66 6.23 15.97
N PRO A 164 1.55 7.21 15.70
CA PRO A 164 2.56 7.59 16.70
C PRO A 164 1.94 8.14 18.00
N TRP A 165 0.84 8.88 17.88
CA TRP A 165 0.09 9.39 19.04
C TRP A 165 -0.54 8.25 19.84
N PHE A 166 -1.12 7.26 19.19
CA PHE A 166 -1.65 6.06 19.85
C PHE A 166 -0.57 5.31 20.62
N GLY A 167 0.62 5.14 20.04
CA GLY A 167 1.77 4.57 20.73
C GLY A 167 2.15 5.33 21.99
N LYS A 168 2.16 6.68 21.94
CA LYS A 168 2.43 7.53 23.08
C LYS A 168 1.37 7.37 24.19
N LEU A 169 0.09 7.36 23.84
CA LEU A 169 -1.01 7.16 24.79
C LEU A 169 -0.94 5.78 25.45
N PHE A 170 -0.61 4.75 24.67
CA PHE A 170 -0.43 3.38 25.16
C PHE A 170 0.71 3.30 26.18
N LEU A 171 1.88 3.83 25.86
CA LEU A 171 3.04 3.86 26.76
C LEU A 171 2.77 4.68 28.03
N SER A 172 1.98 5.75 27.92
CA SER A 172 1.58 6.58 29.06
C SER A 172 0.43 5.96 29.88
N LYS A 173 -0.02 4.74 29.57
CA LYS A 173 -1.13 4.01 30.22
C LYS A 173 -2.47 4.78 30.20
N LYS A 174 -2.66 5.72 29.31
CA LYS A 174 -3.90 6.50 29.12
C LYS A 174 -4.92 5.74 28.26
N ILE A 175 -5.33 4.55 28.72
CA ILE A 175 -6.12 3.61 27.92
C ILE A 175 -7.52 4.16 27.57
N LYS A 176 -8.16 4.93 28.44
CA LYS A 176 -9.49 5.52 28.15
C LYS A 176 -9.39 6.53 27.00
N GLU A 177 -8.40 7.43 27.03
CA GLU A 177 -8.16 8.42 26.00
C GLU A 177 -7.78 7.74 24.67
N LEU A 178 -6.92 6.73 24.74
CA LEU A 178 -6.53 5.91 23.59
C LEU A 178 -7.75 5.28 22.91
N LYS A 179 -8.67 4.67 23.66
CA LYS A 179 -9.88 4.04 23.11
C LYS A 179 -10.75 5.05 22.36
N ILE A 180 -10.98 6.23 22.94
CA ILE A 180 -11.79 7.29 22.32
C ILE A 180 -11.14 7.77 21.01
N GLU A 181 -9.84 8.03 21.02
CA GLU A 181 -9.12 8.51 19.84
C GLU A 181 -9.05 7.46 18.71
N ILE A 182 -8.91 6.19 19.07
CA ILE A 182 -8.98 5.07 18.13
C ILE A 182 -10.37 5.02 17.47
N GLN A 183 -11.44 4.97 18.26
CA GLN A 183 -12.81 4.90 17.75
C GLN A 183 -13.12 6.08 16.83
N ARG A 184 -12.73 7.28 17.21
CA ARG A 184 -12.91 8.48 16.40
C ARG A 184 -12.15 8.39 15.07
N SER A 185 -10.91 7.94 15.10
CA SER A 185 -10.09 7.81 13.88
C SER A 185 -10.61 6.71 12.96
N MET A 186 -11.09 5.59 13.50
CA MET A 186 -11.75 4.53 12.74
C MET A 186 -13.04 5.03 12.08
N PHE A 187 -13.86 5.76 12.82
CA PHE A 187 -15.10 6.34 12.28
C PHE A 187 -14.83 7.25 11.08
N PHE A 188 -13.91 8.22 11.22
CA PHE A 188 -13.56 9.10 10.10
C PHE A 188 -12.96 8.33 8.92
N SER A 189 -12.18 7.31 9.21
CA SER A 189 -11.59 6.44 8.22
C SER A 189 -12.66 5.67 7.43
N HIS A 190 -13.68 5.11 8.11
CA HIS A 190 -14.81 4.44 7.46
C HIS A 190 -15.70 5.42 6.69
N LEU A 191 -15.99 6.56 7.28
CA LEU A 191 -16.77 7.62 6.63
C LEU A 191 -16.11 8.07 5.32
N THR A 192 -14.80 8.31 5.35
CA THR A 192 -14.01 8.67 4.15
C THR A 192 -14.10 7.56 3.09
N PHE A 193 -14.00 6.29 3.49
CA PHE A 193 -14.14 5.17 2.56
C PHE A 193 -15.51 5.16 1.88
N VAL A 194 -16.58 5.28 2.65
CA VAL A 194 -17.96 5.26 2.12
C VAL A 194 -18.20 6.43 1.17
N ILE A 195 -17.76 7.63 1.52
CA ILE A 195 -17.89 8.82 0.66
C ILE A 195 -17.19 8.59 -0.67
N PHE A 196 -15.91 8.20 -0.66
CA PHE A 196 -15.16 7.98 -1.90
C PHE A 196 -15.66 6.78 -2.69
N PHE A 197 -16.15 5.72 -2.02
CA PHE A 197 -16.77 4.57 -2.68
C PHE A 197 -18.03 4.97 -3.46
N ILE A 198 -18.90 5.75 -2.85
CA ILE A 198 -20.12 6.26 -3.51
C ILE A 198 -19.76 7.18 -4.67
N LEU A 199 -18.87 8.16 -4.43
CA LEU A 199 -18.44 9.09 -5.47
C LEU A 199 -17.79 8.36 -6.66
N ALA A 200 -16.94 7.39 -6.42
CA ALA A 200 -16.30 6.61 -7.48
C ALA A 200 -17.32 5.80 -8.28
N GLY A 201 -18.34 5.23 -7.63
CA GLY A 201 -19.41 4.50 -8.31
C GLY A 201 -20.21 5.36 -9.30
N PHE A 202 -20.37 6.66 -9.00
CA PHE A 202 -21.08 7.58 -9.88
C PHE A 202 -20.19 8.24 -10.94
N ILE A 203 -18.93 8.52 -10.63
CA ILE A 203 -18.08 9.38 -11.45
C ILE A 203 -17.17 8.55 -12.39
N SER A 204 -16.83 7.30 -12.04
CA SER A 204 -15.83 6.54 -12.79
C SER A 204 -16.25 6.26 -14.24
N GLN A 205 -17.49 5.82 -14.50
CA GLN A 205 -17.93 5.58 -15.88
C GLN A 205 -18.01 6.87 -16.70
N PRO A 206 -18.63 7.98 -16.23
CA PRO A 206 -18.60 9.25 -16.96
C PRO A 206 -17.20 9.75 -17.31
N ILE A 207 -16.24 9.58 -16.41
CA ILE A 207 -14.83 9.96 -16.70
C ILE A 207 -14.24 9.08 -17.82
N LEU A 208 -14.47 7.76 -17.78
CA LEU A 208 -14.01 6.84 -18.82
C LEU A 208 -14.60 7.21 -20.18
N ASP A 209 -15.88 7.53 -20.23
CA ASP A 209 -16.56 7.93 -21.47
C ASP A 209 -16.00 9.27 -22.00
N MET A 210 -15.74 10.24 -21.10
CA MET A 210 -15.19 11.54 -21.46
C MET A 210 -13.78 11.46 -22.06
N ILE A 211 -12.95 10.52 -21.60
CA ILE A 211 -11.60 10.31 -22.14
C ILE A 211 -11.58 9.33 -23.32
N GLY A 212 -12.74 8.86 -23.79
CA GLY A 212 -12.84 7.92 -24.91
C GLY A 212 -12.26 6.54 -24.63
N SER A 213 -12.28 6.07 -23.39
CA SER A 213 -11.76 4.76 -23.01
C SER A 213 -12.69 3.63 -23.43
N ASN A 214 -12.13 2.58 -24.00
CA ASN A 214 -12.87 1.34 -24.28
C ASN A 214 -13.08 0.48 -23.01
N THR A 215 -12.42 0.80 -21.90
CA THR A 215 -12.60 0.11 -20.62
C THR A 215 -13.89 0.59 -19.96
N LYS A 216 -14.72 -0.35 -19.52
CA LYS A 216 -15.93 -0.04 -18.74
C LYS A 216 -15.63 -0.14 -17.26
N PHE A 217 -16.35 0.62 -16.45
CA PHE A 217 -16.37 0.44 -15.01
C PHE A 217 -17.18 -0.82 -14.66
N ALA A 218 -16.91 -1.42 -13.48
CA ALA A 218 -17.69 -2.57 -13.01
C ALA A 218 -19.18 -2.24 -12.93
N ASP A 219 -20.03 -3.23 -13.20
CA ASP A 219 -21.46 -3.14 -12.97
C ASP A 219 -21.77 -2.90 -11.48
N HIS A 220 -22.97 -2.43 -11.20
CA HIS A 220 -23.36 -2.02 -9.85
C HIS A 220 -23.26 -3.18 -8.83
N SER A 221 -23.56 -4.41 -9.24
CA SER A 221 -23.49 -5.58 -8.37
C SER A 221 -22.07 -5.92 -8.00
N LEU A 222 -21.17 -5.97 -8.98
CA LEU A 222 -19.75 -6.23 -8.75
C LEU A 222 -19.09 -5.11 -7.94
N TRP A 223 -19.43 -3.84 -8.25
CA TRP A 223 -18.91 -2.71 -7.49
C TRP A 223 -19.33 -2.76 -6.02
N PHE A 224 -20.61 -3.06 -5.76
CA PHE A 224 -21.12 -3.20 -4.39
C PHE A 224 -20.42 -4.33 -3.65
N LEU A 225 -20.25 -5.52 -4.27
CA LEU A 225 -19.56 -6.65 -3.66
C LEU A 225 -18.08 -6.34 -3.36
N LEU A 226 -17.39 -5.66 -4.26
CA LEU A 226 -16.03 -5.16 -4.02
C LEU A 226 -16.01 -4.20 -2.83
N GLY A 227 -16.92 -3.23 -2.80
CA GLY A 227 -17.04 -2.27 -1.71
C GLY A 227 -17.26 -2.93 -0.35
N LEU A 228 -18.18 -3.88 -0.29
CA LEU A 228 -18.48 -4.63 0.92
C LEU A 228 -17.27 -5.47 1.39
N SER A 229 -16.63 -6.18 0.46
CA SER A 229 -15.45 -7.01 0.77
C SER A 229 -14.30 -6.16 1.32
N PHE A 230 -14.00 -5.03 0.67
CA PHE A 230 -12.95 -4.12 1.13
C PHE A 230 -13.29 -3.39 2.42
N TRP A 231 -14.57 -3.11 2.67
CA TRP A 231 -15.02 -2.51 3.92
C TRP A 231 -14.83 -3.46 5.11
N ILE A 232 -15.21 -4.74 4.94
CA ILE A 232 -15.02 -5.78 5.97
C ILE A 232 -13.52 -6.04 6.21
N GLU A 233 -12.75 -6.25 5.14
CA GLU A 233 -11.29 -6.46 5.25
C GLU A 233 -10.61 -5.31 5.98
N ARG A 234 -10.99 -4.09 5.65
CA ARG A 234 -10.46 -2.90 6.25
C ARG A 234 -10.78 -2.78 7.74
N TYR A 235 -12.00 -3.12 8.14
CA TYR A 235 -12.40 -3.15 9.56
C TYR A 235 -11.47 -4.06 10.36
N GLY A 236 -11.23 -5.28 9.87
CA GLY A 236 -10.27 -6.22 10.46
C GLY A 236 -8.84 -5.68 10.49
N ALA A 237 -8.36 -5.13 9.37
CA ALA A 237 -7.01 -4.60 9.24
C ALA A 237 -6.73 -3.45 10.23
N MET A 238 -7.70 -2.57 10.49
CA MET A 238 -7.57 -1.51 11.50
C MET A 238 -7.39 -2.07 12.91
N HIS A 239 -8.14 -3.09 13.28
CA HIS A 239 -7.99 -3.74 14.59
C HIS A 239 -6.62 -4.41 14.73
N PHE A 240 -6.14 -5.09 13.68
CA PHE A 240 -4.79 -5.67 13.70
C PHE A 240 -3.69 -4.64 13.87
N GLN A 241 -3.87 -3.43 13.35
CA GLN A 241 -2.90 -2.34 13.57
C GLN A 241 -2.77 -1.94 15.03
N PHE A 242 -3.86 -1.97 15.80
CA PHE A 242 -3.78 -1.66 17.23
C PHE A 242 -3.07 -2.77 18.01
N TYR A 243 -3.25 -4.02 17.64
CA TYR A 243 -2.47 -5.11 18.21
C TYR A 243 -0.97 -4.93 17.92
N SER A 244 -0.60 -4.39 16.77
CA SER A 244 0.80 -4.15 16.45
C SER A 244 1.47 -3.11 17.35
N LEU A 245 0.73 -2.20 18.00
CA LEU A 245 1.25 -1.28 19.01
C LEU A 245 1.82 -2.01 20.24
N THR A 246 1.38 -3.24 20.50
CA THR A 246 1.87 -4.08 21.59
C THR A 246 3.00 -5.03 21.16
N ASN A 247 3.54 -4.88 19.94
CA ASN A 247 4.44 -5.85 19.29
C ASN A 247 3.82 -7.25 19.11
N HIS A 248 2.52 -7.42 19.35
CA HIS A 248 1.81 -8.67 19.10
C HIS A 248 1.26 -8.69 17.68
N VAL A 249 1.94 -9.39 16.78
CA VAL A 249 1.50 -9.54 15.39
C VAL A 249 0.65 -10.80 15.28
N VAL A 250 -0.67 -10.65 15.31
CA VAL A 250 -1.64 -11.77 15.17
C VAL A 250 -2.26 -11.86 13.77
N ALA A 251 -2.09 -10.82 12.94
CA ALA A 251 -2.65 -10.74 11.59
C ALA A 251 -2.25 -11.91 10.68
N HIS A 252 -1.08 -12.53 10.91
CA HIS A 252 -0.61 -13.67 10.13
C HIS A 252 -1.52 -14.90 10.25
N ILE A 253 -2.19 -15.10 11.39
CA ILE A 253 -3.13 -16.21 11.60
C ILE A 253 -4.40 -15.94 10.77
N GLY A 254 -5.04 -14.78 10.96
CA GLY A 254 -6.27 -14.43 10.26
C GLY A 254 -6.08 -14.40 8.74
N ASN A 255 -5.05 -13.69 8.27
CA ASN A 255 -4.77 -13.60 6.83
C ASN A 255 -4.29 -14.94 6.25
N GLY A 256 -3.56 -15.75 7.03
CA GLY A 256 -3.15 -17.10 6.63
C GLY A 256 -4.34 -18.03 6.41
N ILE A 257 -5.28 -18.09 7.37
CA ILE A 257 -6.50 -18.89 7.25
C ILE A 257 -7.34 -18.41 6.06
N SER A 258 -7.58 -17.10 5.95
CA SER A 258 -8.34 -16.53 4.83
C SER A 258 -7.68 -16.82 3.49
N GLY A 259 -6.33 -16.77 3.43
CA GLY A 259 -5.57 -17.09 2.24
C GLY A 259 -5.69 -18.53 1.81
N MET A 260 -5.57 -19.47 2.76
CA MET A 260 -5.75 -20.90 2.49
C MET A 260 -7.18 -21.21 2.03
N LEU A 261 -8.19 -20.66 2.71
CA LEU A 261 -9.59 -20.84 2.32
C LEU A 261 -9.86 -20.30 0.91
N TYR A 262 -9.32 -19.14 0.57
CA TYR A 262 -9.46 -18.59 -0.77
C TYR A 262 -8.84 -19.50 -1.84
N ILE A 263 -7.62 -19.98 -1.63
CA ILE A 263 -6.95 -20.90 -2.57
C ILE A 263 -7.77 -22.17 -2.74
N LEU A 264 -8.27 -22.75 -1.64
CA LEU A 264 -9.13 -23.96 -1.69
C LEU A 264 -10.42 -23.69 -2.48
N LEU A 265 -11.09 -22.57 -2.24
CA LEU A 265 -12.30 -22.21 -2.98
C LEU A 265 -12.01 -21.99 -4.47
N VAL A 266 -10.91 -21.33 -4.82
CA VAL A 266 -10.51 -21.19 -6.22
C VAL A 266 -10.29 -22.54 -6.87
N ILE A 267 -9.55 -23.46 -6.24
CA ILE A 267 -9.31 -24.82 -6.79
C ILE A 267 -10.60 -25.62 -6.94
N LEU A 268 -11.59 -25.41 -6.08
CA LEU A 268 -12.86 -26.15 -6.12
C LEU A 268 -13.83 -25.60 -7.18
N PHE A 269 -13.78 -24.32 -7.49
CA PHE A 269 -14.74 -23.65 -8.39
C PHE A 269 -14.16 -23.25 -9.74
N PHE A 270 -12.85 -23.37 -9.94
CA PHE A 270 -12.14 -23.12 -11.18
C PHE A 270 -11.31 -24.32 -11.62
#